data_c8f1fb68101a2b97742ec5baeb4a00ce
#
_entry.id   c8f1fb68101a2b97742ec5baeb4a00ce
#
_cell.length_a   1.000
_cell.length_b   1.000
_cell.length_c   1.000
_cell.angle_alpha   90.00
_cell.angle_beta   90.00
_cell.angle_gamma   90.00
#
_symmetry.space_group_name_H-M   'P 1'
#
loop_
_entity.id
_entity.type
_entity.pdbx_description
1 polymer ?
#
loop_
_entity_poly.entity_id
_entity_poly.type
_entity_poly.pdbx_seq_one_letter_code
_entity_poly.pdbx_strand_id
1 'polypeptide(L)'
;MFEVKINLEGADQIIAKHGLQPGGPVQKFFTNELMRLSDPYVPFRSGPLKNSVHASPEWDAIIYNTPYARYHWFGKLMVDPITKKGAFYDPKSGRFWSRPNTPKVLTGRDMVYTGAPLRGPKWVERCWIDNKDSIIKSTQKYMEGLR
;
A
#
# COMPACT_ATOMS: atom_id res chain seq x y z
N MET A 1 -0.88 -2.59 -12.24
CA MET A 1 -1.49 -2.82 -10.92
C MET A 1 -0.41 -3.21 -9.92
N PHE A 2 -0.38 -2.57 -8.76
CA PHE A 2 0.58 -2.88 -7.71
C PHE A 2 -0.10 -3.65 -6.58
N GLU A 3 0.47 -4.80 -6.23
CA GLU A 3 -0.08 -5.73 -5.26
C GLU A 3 0.88 -5.90 -4.09
N VAL A 4 0.38 -5.77 -2.86
CA VAL A 4 1.14 -6.07 -1.65
C VAL A 4 0.64 -7.39 -1.11
N LYS A 5 1.49 -8.40 -1.15
CA LYS A 5 1.18 -9.72 -0.56
C LYS A 5 1.22 -9.64 0.95
N ILE A 6 0.22 -10.24 1.57
CA ILE A 6 0.17 -10.35 3.02
C ILE A 6 0.92 -11.61 3.44
N ASN A 7 2.23 -11.46 3.58
CA ASN A 7 3.12 -12.51 4.03
C ASN A 7 3.97 -11.96 5.17
N LEU A 8 3.29 -11.67 6.29
CA LEU A 8 3.88 -11.00 7.44
C LEU A 8 4.09 -12.01 8.57
N GLU A 9 5.20 -11.86 9.27
CA GLU A 9 5.50 -12.68 10.44
C GLU A 9 4.40 -12.55 11.50
N GLY A 10 3.93 -13.67 11.99
CA GLY A 10 2.83 -13.76 12.95
C GLY A 10 1.46 -14.06 12.32
N ALA A 11 1.21 -13.62 11.09
CA ALA A 11 -0.04 -13.92 10.38
C ALA A 11 -0.15 -15.40 10.03
N ASP A 12 0.91 -15.97 9.46
CA ASP A 12 0.97 -17.40 9.11
C ASP A 12 0.80 -18.29 10.33
N GLN A 13 1.35 -17.88 11.46
CA GLN A 13 1.22 -18.61 12.71
C GLN A 13 -0.22 -18.66 13.19
N ILE A 14 -0.97 -17.58 13.09
CA ILE A 14 -2.39 -17.54 13.45
C ILE A 14 -3.20 -18.49 12.56
N ILE A 15 -2.99 -18.43 11.26
CA ILE A 15 -3.67 -19.25 10.27
C ILE A 15 -3.37 -20.75 10.51
N ALA A 16 -2.10 -21.09 10.66
CA ALA A 16 -1.66 -22.48 10.87
C ALA A 16 -2.21 -23.07 12.18
N LYS A 17 -2.15 -22.30 13.26
CA LYS A 17 -2.60 -22.74 14.59
C LYS A 17 -4.08 -23.09 14.62
N HIS A 18 -4.90 -22.38 13.87
CA HIS A 18 -6.36 -22.54 13.89
C HIS A 18 -6.92 -23.23 12.66
N GLY A 19 -6.06 -23.77 11.78
CA GLY A 19 -6.47 -24.51 10.59
C GLY A 19 -7.34 -23.72 9.63
N LEU A 20 -7.13 -22.42 9.54
CA LEU A 20 -7.97 -21.51 8.77
C LEU A 20 -7.70 -21.63 7.28
N GLN A 21 -8.75 -21.65 6.47
CA GLN A 21 -8.66 -21.72 5.02
C GLN A 21 -8.39 -20.34 4.43
N PRO A 22 -7.62 -20.24 3.32
CA PRO A 22 -7.50 -19.01 2.55
C PRO A 22 -8.88 -18.48 2.14
N GLY A 23 -9.09 -17.17 2.25
CA GLY A 23 -10.38 -16.54 1.95
C GLY A 23 -11.45 -16.71 3.03
N GLY A 24 -11.13 -17.36 4.15
CA GLY A 24 -12.06 -17.54 5.27
C GLY A 24 -12.29 -16.26 6.08
N PRO A 25 -13.22 -16.30 7.06
CA PRO A 25 -13.61 -15.10 7.79
C PRO A 25 -12.46 -14.46 8.59
N VAL A 26 -11.55 -15.25 9.13
CA VAL A 26 -10.43 -14.72 9.91
C VAL A 26 -9.39 -14.05 8.99
N GLN A 27 -9.12 -14.63 7.83
CA GLN A 27 -8.27 -14.02 6.81
C GLN A 27 -8.85 -12.67 6.37
N LYS A 28 -10.13 -12.61 6.12
CA LYS A 28 -10.85 -11.37 5.79
C LYS A 28 -10.69 -10.31 6.87
N PHE A 29 -10.90 -10.70 8.11
CA PHE A 29 -10.77 -9.79 9.25
C PHE A 29 -9.36 -9.22 9.35
N PHE A 30 -8.35 -10.08 9.28
CA PHE A 30 -6.94 -9.67 9.34
C PHE A 30 -6.59 -8.69 8.22
N THR A 31 -6.97 -9.02 6.99
CA THR A 31 -6.69 -8.18 5.83
C THR A 31 -7.39 -6.82 5.93
N ASN A 32 -8.65 -6.79 6.36
CA ASN A 32 -9.39 -5.55 6.58
C ASN A 32 -8.75 -4.68 7.65
N GLU A 33 -8.32 -5.26 8.76
CA GLU A 33 -7.64 -4.52 9.82
C GLU A 33 -6.33 -3.91 9.32
N LEU A 34 -5.54 -4.69 8.58
CA LEU A 34 -4.29 -4.20 8.02
C LEU A 34 -4.53 -3.07 7.00
N MET A 35 -5.52 -3.22 6.12
CA MET A 35 -5.91 -2.16 5.17
C MET A 35 -6.35 -0.89 5.88
N ARG A 36 -7.20 -1.02 6.88
CA ARG A 36 -7.74 0.11 7.66
C ARG A 36 -6.63 0.86 8.38
N LEU A 37 -5.74 0.15 9.04
CA LEU A 37 -4.65 0.74 9.80
C LEU A 37 -3.53 1.27 8.90
N SER A 38 -3.40 0.76 7.68
CA SER A 38 -2.44 1.27 6.69
C SER A 38 -2.87 2.60 6.07
N ASP A 39 -4.14 2.93 6.11
CA ASP A 39 -4.69 4.12 5.46
C ASP A 39 -3.96 5.42 5.83
N PRO A 40 -3.64 5.71 7.12
CA PRO A 40 -2.88 6.91 7.48
C PRO A 40 -1.43 6.93 6.97
N TYR A 41 -0.90 5.78 6.56
CA TYR A 41 0.48 5.66 6.06
C TYR A 41 0.57 5.83 4.55
N VAL A 42 -0.54 5.66 3.82
CA VAL A 42 -0.57 5.75 2.36
C VAL A 42 -0.30 7.19 1.92
N PRO A 43 0.60 7.42 0.94
CA PRO A 43 0.81 8.76 0.41
C PRO A 43 -0.49 9.40 -0.07
N PHE A 44 -0.71 10.64 0.32
CA PHE A 44 -1.94 11.36 0.02
C PHE A 44 -1.63 12.72 -0.59
N ARG A 45 -2.11 12.92 -1.82
CA ARG A 45 -2.07 14.24 -2.47
C ARG A 45 -3.49 14.71 -2.81
N SER A 46 -4.23 13.89 -3.55
CA SER A 46 -5.62 14.16 -3.93
C SER A 46 -6.55 12.97 -3.69
N GLY A 47 -6.02 11.87 -3.18
CA GLY A 47 -6.78 10.71 -2.76
C GLY A 47 -6.84 9.50 -3.70
N PRO A 48 -6.44 9.56 -5.01
CA PRO A 48 -6.61 8.41 -5.89
C PRO A 48 -5.90 7.15 -5.43
N LEU A 49 -4.66 7.26 -4.95
CA LEU A 49 -3.91 6.11 -4.45
C LEU A 49 -4.58 5.49 -3.23
N LYS A 50 -4.87 6.31 -2.23
CA LYS A 50 -5.52 5.88 -0.99
C LYS A 50 -6.88 5.23 -1.25
N ASN A 51 -7.69 5.81 -2.14
CA ASN A 51 -9.03 5.33 -2.45
C ASN A 51 -9.05 4.15 -3.41
N SER A 52 -7.91 3.78 -4.01
CA SER A 52 -7.83 2.66 -4.95
C SER A 52 -7.68 1.30 -4.26
N VAL A 53 -7.51 1.28 -2.95
CA VAL A 53 -7.20 0.05 -2.21
C VAL A 53 -8.37 -0.93 -2.22
N HIS A 54 -8.06 -2.20 -2.45
CA HIS A 54 -8.99 -3.31 -2.32
C HIS A 54 -8.24 -4.61 -2.03
N ALA A 55 -8.95 -5.59 -1.51
CA ALA A 55 -8.36 -6.90 -1.27
C ALA A 55 -8.48 -7.79 -2.51
N SER A 56 -7.57 -8.74 -2.64
CA SER A 56 -7.68 -9.82 -3.63
C SER A 56 -8.92 -10.68 -3.34
N PRO A 57 -9.42 -11.47 -4.33
CA PRO A 57 -10.57 -12.35 -4.10
C PRO A 57 -10.39 -13.33 -2.95
N GLU A 58 -9.17 -13.79 -2.71
CA GLU A 58 -8.84 -14.73 -1.62
C GLU A 58 -8.44 -14.03 -0.32
N TRP A 59 -8.41 -12.70 -0.32
CA TRP A 59 -8.03 -11.87 0.83
C TRP A 59 -6.60 -12.10 1.33
N ASP A 60 -5.73 -12.60 0.47
CA ASP A 60 -4.31 -12.84 0.78
C ASP A 60 -3.39 -11.73 0.30
N ALA A 61 -3.94 -10.70 -0.34
CA ALA A 61 -3.18 -9.56 -0.85
C ALA A 61 -3.98 -8.27 -0.75
N ILE A 62 -3.26 -7.17 -0.56
CA ILE A 62 -3.80 -5.81 -0.63
C ILE A 62 -3.35 -5.19 -1.95
N ILE A 63 -4.28 -4.66 -2.71
CA ILE A 63 -4.04 -4.14 -4.05
C ILE A 63 -4.31 -2.64 -4.08
N TYR A 64 -3.37 -1.88 -4.60
CA TYR A 64 -3.51 -0.44 -4.88
C TYR A 64 -3.52 -0.26 -6.39
N ASN A 65 -4.67 0.12 -6.93
CA ASN A 65 -4.93 0.07 -8.37
C ASN A 65 -4.69 1.43 -9.06
N THR A 66 -3.50 2.00 -8.88
CA THR A 66 -3.07 3.18 -9.63
C THR A 66 -1.75 2.90 -10.35
N PRO A 67 -1.50 3.53 -11.52
CA PRO A 67 -0.28 3.27 -12.30
C PRO A 67 1.00 3.67 -11.57
N TYR A 68 0.93 4.64 -10.66
CA TYR A 68 2.10 5.16 -9.94
C TYR A 68 2.22 4.65 -8.51
N ALA A 69 1.38 3.71 -8.07
CA ALA A 69 1.46 3.14 -6.72
C ALA A 69 2.84 2.58 -6.41
N ARG A 70 3.40 1.85 -7.36
CA ARG A 70 4.71 1.24 -7.27
C ARG A 70 5.83 2.26 -7.02
N TYR A 71 5.77 3.41 -7.68
CA TYR A 71 6.79 4.46 -7.53
C TYR A 71 6.75 5.09 -6.14
N HIS A 72 5.55 5.34 -5.63
CA HIS A 72 5.36 5.83 -4.26
C HIS A 72 5.79 4.81 -3.21
N TRP A 73 5.60 3.53 -3.50
CA TRP A 73 6.01 2.46 -2.59
C TRP A 73 7.52 2.43 -2.39
N PHE A 74 8.28 2.51 -3.47
CA PHE A 74 9.74 2.51 -3.39
C PHE A 74 10.31 3.86 -2.98
N GLY A 75 9.57 4.94 -3.13
CA GLY A 75 9.94 6.25 -2.63
C GLY A 75 11.05 6.96 -3.39
N LYS A 76 11.31 6.57 -4.62
CA LYS A 76 12.34 7.20 -5.45
C LYS A 76 11.72 8.00 -6.59
N LEU A 77 12.31 9.16 -6.87
CA LEU A 77 11.89 9.98 -8.00
C LEU A 77 12.19 9.30 -9.32
N MET A 78 11.23 9.35 -10.23
CA MET A 78 11.38 8.89 -11.60
C MET A 78 11.41 10.10 -12.53
N VAL A 79 12.30 10.08 -13.48
CA VAL A 79 12.53 11.20 -14.40
C VAL A 79 12.61 10.72 -15.84
N ASP A 80 12.40 11.65 -16.78
CA ASP A 80 12.65 11.43 -18.19
C ASP A 80 14.14 11.14 -18.40
N PRO A 81 14.51 10.09 -19.16
CA PRO A 81 15.92 9.71 -19.33
C PRO A 81 16.77 10.74 -20.08
N ILE A 82 16.15 11.61 -20.90
CA ILE A 82 16.86 12.63 -21.67
C ILE A 82 16.89 13.95 -20.93
N THR A 83 15.73 14.47 -20.49
CA THR A 83 15.66 15.78 -19.82
C THR A 83 16.11 15.73 -18.37
N LYS A 84 16.12 14.54 -17.76
CA LYS A 84 16.42 14.32 -16.34
C LYS A 84 15.45 15.04 -15.40
N LYS A 85 14.23 15.33 -15.88
CA LYS A 85 13.19 16.01 -15.13
C LYS A 85 11.94 15.12 -15.00
N GLY A 86 11.14 15.37 -13.99
CA GLY A 86 9.83 14.75 -13.84
C GLY A 86 8.83 15.34 -14.84
N ALA A 87 7.56 14.95 -14.68
CA ALA A 87 6.48 15.57 -15.47
C ALA A 87 6.41 17.07 -15.18
N PHE A 88 6.16 17.86 -16.21
CA PHE A 88 5.94 19.29 -16.01
C PHE A 88 4.46 19.59 -15.80
N TYR A 89 4.18 20.62 -15.01
CA TYR A 89 2.83 21.05 -14.71
C TYR A 89 2.39 22.15 -15.69
N ASP A 90 1.23 21.92 -16.33
CA ASP A 90 0.61 22.91 -17.19
C ASP A 90 -0.49 23.65 -16.41
N PRO A 91 -0.30 24.92 -16.05
CA PRO A 91 -1.30 25.68 -15.30
C PRO A 91 -2.58 25.94 -16.09
N LYS A 92 -2.56 25.90 -17.41
CA LYS A 92 -3.74 26.13 -18.24
C LYS A 92 -4.72 24.96 -18.16
N SER A 93 -4.23 23.72 -18.22
CA SER A 93 -5.07 22.52 -18.13
C SER A 93 -5.15 21.95 -16.72
N GLY A 94 -4.30 22.37 -15.81
CA GLY A 94 -4.20 21.80 -14.47
C GLY A 94 -3.63 20.38 -14.44
N ARG A 95 -2.98 19.96 -15.51
CA ARG A 95 -2.46 18.59 -15.65
C ARG A 95 -0.96 18.55 -15.70
N PHE A 96 -0.41 17.39 -15.35
CA PHE A 96 1.00 17.09 -15.53
C PHE A 96 1.21 16.39 -16.86
N TRP A 97 2.28 16.78 -17.55
CA TRP A 97 2.64 16.23 -18.86
C TRP A 97 4.01 15.57 -18.82
N SER A 98 4.13 14.48 -19.55
CA SER A 98 5.41 13.82 -19.82
C SER A 98 5.48 13.50 -21.30
N ARG A 99 6.70 13.31 -21.82
CA ARG A 99 6.85 12.92 -23.22
C ARG A 99 6.18 11.57 -23.46
N PRO A 100 5.33 11.44 -24.50
CA PRO A 100 4.67 10.19 -24.81
C PRO A 100 5.69 9.09 -25.20
N ASN A 101 5.35 7.84 -24.92
CA ASN A 101 6.16 6.66 -25.27
C ASN A 101 7.61 6.71 -24.77
N THR A 102 7.85 7.46 -23.69
CA THR A 102 9.18 7.58 -23.09
C THR A 102 9.13 6.99 -21.67
N PRO A 103 9.64 5.77 -21.46
CA PRO A 103 9.71 5.20 -20.13
C PRO A 103 10.58 6.05 -19.21
N LYS A 104 10.07 6.39 -18.04
CA LYS A 104 10.84 7.10 -17.03
C LYS A 104 11.85 6.17 -16.37
N VAL A 105 12.97 6.72 -15.96
CA VAL A 105 14.02 5.98 -15.25
C VAL A 105 14.06 6.35 -13.78
N LEU A 106 14.45 5.40 -12.96
CA LEU A 106 14.57 5.59 -11.52
C LEU A 106 15.83 6.40 -11.21
N THR A 107 15.69 7.38 -10.32
CA THR A 107 16.84 8.11 -9.79
C THR A 107 17.17 7.63 -8.37
N GLY A 108 18.37 8.01 -7.86
CA GLY A 108 18.72 7.77 -6.47
C GLY A 108 18.09 8.77 -5.49
N ARG A 109 17.36 9.77 -5.98
CA ARG A 109 16.75 10.81 -5.15
C ARG A 109 15.45 10.33 -4.53
N ASP A 110 15.26 10.65 -3.24
CA ASP A 110 14.05 10.31 -2.52
C ASP A 110 12.89 11.24 -2.89
N MET A 111 11.69 10.66 -2.93
CA MET A 111 10.47 11.45 -3.05
C MET A 111 10.17 12.17 -1.75
N VAL A 112 9.61 13.37 -1.85
CA VAL A 112 9.10 14.12 -0.69
C VAL A 112 7.60 13.86 -0.58
N TYR A 113 7.17 13.42 0.59
CA TYR A 113 5.77 13.16 0.89
C TYR A 113 5.21 14.30 1.75
N THR A 114 4.04 14.78 1.35
CA THR A 114 3.32 15.84 2.08
C THR A 114 2.09 15.25 2.76
N GLY A 115 1.52 16.00 3.72
CA GLY A 115 0.36 15.58 4.48
C GLY A 115 0.72 15.14 5.89
N ALA A 116 0.00 14.14 6.43
CA ALA A 116 0.21 13.65 7.79
C ALA A 116 1.60 13.00 7.95
N PRO A 117 2.18 13.02 9.16
CA PRO A 117 3.56 12.57 9.39
C PRO A 117 3.85 11.13 9.00
N LEU A 118 2.85 10.25 9.03
CA LEU A 118 3.02 8.82 8.71
C LEU A 118 3.04 8.53 7.21
N ARG A 119 2.64 9.47 6.37
CA ARG A 119 2.58 9.30 4.91
C ARG A 119 3.98 9.09 4.35
N GLY A 120 4.14 8.08 3.48
CA GLY A 120 5.45 7.80 2.92
C GLY A 120 5.54 6.45 2.22
N PRO A 121 6.79 6.01 1.89
CA PRO A 121 7.02 4.75 1.18
C PRO A 121 6.72 3.53 2.06
N LYS A 122 6.56 2.37 1.42
CA LYS A 122 6.37 1.07 2.08
C LYS A 122 5.33 1.11 3.20
N TRP A 123 4.21 1.72 2.94
CA TRP A 123 3.20 2.07 3.93
C TRP A 123 2.61 0.87 4.67
N VAL A 124 2.36 -0.24 3.98
CA VAL A 124 1.83 -1.45 4.64
C VAL A 124 2.86 -2.07 5.59
N GLU A 125 4.13 -2.13 5.17
CA GLU A 125 5.21 -2.66 6.02
C GLU A 125 5.41 -1.82 7.28
N ARG A 126 5.42 -0.49 7.14
CA ARG A 126 5.57 0.41 8.29
C ARG A 126 4.37 0.33 9.23
N CYS A 127 3.16 0.24 8.67
CA CYS A 127 1.95 0.02 9.45
C CYS A 127 2.05 -1.27 10.26
N TRP A 128 2.50 -2.36 9.63
CA TRP A 128 2.66 -3.64 10.30
C TRP A 128 3.65 -3.56 11.47
N ILE A 129 4.80 -2.93 11.25
CA ILE A 129 5.81 -2.75 12.30
C ILE A 129 5.21 -2.01 13.51
N ASP A 130 4.45 -0.95 13.25
CA ASP A 130 3.89 -0.11 14.31
C ASP A 130 2.68 -0.74 15.01
N ASN A 131 1.89 -1.55 14.32
CA ASN A 131 0.59 -2.02 14.79
C ASN A 131 0.47 -3.54 14.91
N LYS A 132 1.56 -4.27 14.71
CA LYS A 132 1.59 -5.74 14.71
C LYS A 132 0.85 -6.37 15.88
N ASP A 133 1.21 -5.97 17.09
CA ASP A 133 0.64 -6.57 18.31
C ASP A 133 -0.86 -6.30 18.41
N SER A 134 -1.28 -5.10 18.05
CA SER A 134 -2.70 -4.72 18.04
C SER A 134 -3.51 -5.52 17.02
N ILE A 135 -2.97 -5.71 15.83
CA ILE A 135 -3.63 -6.47 14.75
C ILE A 135 -3.75 -7.95 15.14
N ILE A 136 -2.69 -8.55 15.67
CA ILE A 136 -2.68 -9.94 16.10
C ILE A 136 -3.71 -10.14 17.23
N LYS A 137 -3.70 -9.25 18.21
CA LYS A 137 -4.63 -9.32 19.35
C LYS A 137 -6.09 -9.20 18.91
N SER A 138 -6.40 -8.26 18.03
CA SER A 138 -7.75 -8.08 17.48
C SER A 138 -8.20 -9.30 16.69
N THR A 139 -7.29 -9.89 15.89
CA THR A 139 -7.58 -11.08 15.10
C THR A 139 -7.85 -12.30 15.98
N GLN A 140 -7.06 -12.49 17.04
CA GLN A 140 -7.28 -13.56 18.02
C GLN A 140 -8.64 -13.41 18.71
N LYS A 141 -8.97 -12.20 19.11
CA LYS A 141 -10.27 -11.91 19.74
C LYS A 141 -11.43 -12.21 18.79
N TYR A 142 -11.29 -11.87 17.52
CA TYR A 142 -12.28 -12.19 16.50
C TYR A 142 -12.47 -13.70 16.35
N MET A 143 -11.37 -14.46 16.30
CA MET A 143 -11.41 -15.92 16.22
C MET A 143 -12.15 -16.55 17.41
N GLU A 144 -11.90 -16.06 18.61
CA GLU A 144 -12.58 -16.52 19.82
C GLU A 144 -14.09 -16.29 19.74
N GLY A 145 -14.53 -15.20 19.13
CA GLY A 145 -15.94 -14.88 18.93
C GLY A 145 -16.66 -15.76 17.92
N LEU A 146 -15.92 -16.52 17.09
CA LEU A 146 -16.50 -17.41 16.08
C LEU A 146 -16.88 -18.80 16.62
N ARG A 147 -16.62 -19.10 17.87
CA ARG A 147 -16.94 -20.38 18.49
C ARG A 147 -18.44 -20.58 18.69
#